data_150e43f9e3fba3e6e54e657172e53179
#
_entry.id   150e43f9e3fba3e6e54e657172e53179
#
_cell.length_a   1.000
_cell.length_b   1.000
_cell.length_c   1.000
_cell.angle_alpha   90.00
_cell.angle_beta   90.00
_cell.angle_gamma   90.00
#
_symmetry.space_group_name_H-M   'P 1'
#
loop_
_entity.id
_entity.type
_entity.pdbx_description
1 polymer ?
#
loop_
_entity_poly.entity_id
_entity_poly.type
_entity_poly.pdbx_seq_one_letter_code
_entity_poly.pdbx_strand_id
1 'polypeptide(L)'
;MENLSNTPTLSNFVMSSQKDLSLTMLLNSIALSCKSIATAVKRAGISNLYGLAGEVNATGDDQKKLDILSNDIMVNALKNSGVCSVLVSEENEEVVLCPDKDSPDAKYVVAFDPLDGSSNIDCNVSVGTIFGVYKKLEGGGEAGTKDALRSGDDMICAGYCVYSSAVELVLTFKGAGVQVRREPRAKSEERRAKSQER
;
A
#
# COMPACT_ATOMS: atom_id res chain seq x y z
N MET A 1 -17.22 15.37 17.87
CA MET A 1 -15.78 15.21 17.54
C MET A 1 -15.29 14.05 18.37
N GLU A 2 -14.98 12.91 17.75
CA GLU A 2 -14.31 11.82 18.46
C GLU A 2 -12.98 12.31 18.99
N ASN A 3 -12.69 11.92 20.21
CA ASN A 3 -11.49 12.37 20.93
C ASN A 3 -10.26 11.68 20.34
N LEU A 4 -9.60 12.31 19.38
CA LEU A 4 -8.40 11.79 18.67
C LEU A 4 -7.27 11.38 19.63
N SER A 5 -7.32 11.83 20.91
CA SER A 5 -6.34 11.46 21.93
C SER A 5 -6.37 9.97 22.31
N ASN A 6 -7.45 9.24 22.00
CA ASN A 6 -7.62 7.82 22.33
C ASN A 6 -7.54 6.89 21.11
N THR A 7 -7.25 7.41 19.91
CA THR A 7 -7.15 6.59 18.70
C THR A 7 -5.81 5.85 18.71
N PRO A 8 -5.80 4.49 18.64
CA PRO A 8 -4.56 3.73 18.63
C PRO A 8 -3.75 4.02 17.36
N THR A 9 -2.44 3.94 17.43
CA THR A 9 -1.58 3.93 16.24
C THR A 9 -1.82 2.67 15.43
N LEU A 10 -1.45 2.65 14.13
CA LEU A 10 -1.54 1.42 13.32
C LEU A 10 -0.79 0.26 13.98
N SER A 11 0.42 0.52 14.48
CA SER A 11 1.23 -0.49 15.16
C SER A 11 0.53 -1.07 16.39
N ASN A 12 -0.03 -0.21 17.26
CA ASN A 12 -0.76 -0.68 18.44
C ASN A 12 -2.02 -1.46 18.08
N PHE A 13 -2.73 -1.02 17.03
CA PHE A 13 -3.91 -1.71 16.55
C PHE A 13 -3.57 -3.12 16.03
N VAL A 14 -2.56 -3.24 15.15
CA VAL A 14 -2.14 -4.54 14.60
C VAL A 14 -1.60 -5.45 15.69
N MET A 15 -0.74 -4.95 16.57
CA MET A 15 -0.19 -5.74 17.68
C MET A 15 -1.27 -6.23 18.65
N SER A 16 -2.26 -5.41 18.97
CA SER A 16 -3.35 -5.80 19.88
C SER A 16 -4.29 -6.84 19.25
N SER A 17 -4.54 -6.74 17.94
CA SER A 17 -5.49 -7.60 17.22
C SER A 17 -4.86 -8.90 16.71
N GLN A 18 -3.61 -8.85 16.19
CA GLN A 18 -2.96 -9.98 15.53
C GLN A 18 -1.79 -10.58 16.32
N LYS A 19 -1.22 -9.82 17.27
CA LYS A 19 -0.06 -10.22 18.09
C LYS A 19 1.14 -10.67 17.25
N ASP A 20 1.31 -10.09 16.06
CA ASP A 20 2.35 -10.44 15.09
C ASP A 20 3.18 -9.20 14.76
N LEU A 21 4.44 -9.20 15.21
CA LEU A 21 5.36 -8.11 15.00
C LEU A 21 5.76 -7.98 13.53
N SER A 22 6.00 -9.10 12.85
CA SER A 22 6.36 -9.10 11.43
C SER A 22 5.23 -8.53 10.57
N LEU A 23 3.97 -8.90 10.85
CA LEU A 23 2.81 -8.31 10.18
C LEU A 23 2.67 -6.81 10.50
N THR A 24 3.00 -6.42 11.73
CA THR A 24 3.00 -5.00 12.11
C THR A 24 4.05 -4.21 11.33
N MET A 25 5.26 -4.74 11.15
CA MET A 25 6.31 -4.14 10.34
C MET A 25 5.88 -4.01 8.87
N LEU A 26 5.32 -5.07 8.31
CA LEU A 26 4.79 -5.09 6.95
C LEU A 26 3.74 -3.99 6.73
N LEU A 27 2.72 -3.94 7.57
CA LEU A 27 1.61 -2.98 7.42
C LEU A 27 2.05 -1.53 7.67
N ASN A 28 3.06 -1.30 8.51
CA ASN A 28 3.68 0.03 8.62
C ASN A 28 4.43 0.42 7.35
N SER A 29 5.14 -0.52 6.70
CA SER A 29 5.83 -0.28 5.42
C SER A 29 4.82 0.06 4.31
N ILE A 30 3.70 -0.67 4.24
CA ILE A 30 2.60 -0.36 3.31
C ILE A 30 2.02 1.04 3.60
N ALA A 31 1.72 1.35 4.86
CA ALA A 31 1.17 2.65 5.24
C ALA A 31 2.13 3.81 4.91
N LEU A 32 3.44 3.60 5.07
CA LEU A 32 4.46 4.59 4.67
C LEU A 32 4.48 4.78 3.16
N SER A 33 4.43 3.69 2.38
CA SER A 33 4.34 3.75 0.93
C SER A 33 3.10 4.51 0.48
N CYS A 34 1.93 4.20 1.04
CA CYS A 34 0.69 4.92 0.73
C CYS A 34 0.80 6.43 1.00
N LYS A 35 1.46 6.84 2.08
CA LYS A 35 1.71 8.27 2.37
C LYS A 35 2.61 8.93 1.32
N SER A 36 3.65 8.22 0.89
CA SER A 36 4.57 8.70 -0.14
C SER A 36 3.88 8.81 -1.49
N ILE A 37 3.10 7.80 -1.89
CA ILE A 37 2.30 7.79 -3.11
C ILE A 37 1.25 8.92 -3.06
N ALA A 38 0.51 9.08 -1.96
CA ALA A 38 -0.44 10.17 -1.79
C ALA A 38 0.22 11.56 -1.99
N THR A 39 1.47 11.70 -1.54
CA THR A 39 2.23 12.94 -1.72
C THR A 39 2.62 13.14 -3.19
N ALA A 40 3.03 12.07 -3.89
CA ALA A 40 3.35 12.11 -5.31
C ALA A 40 2.11 12.47 -6.15
N VAL A 41 0.97 11.81 -5.90
CA VAL A 41 -0.33 12.09 -6.55
C VAL A 41 -0.73 13.56 -6.37
N LYS A 42 -0.67 14.09 -5.15
CA LYS A 42 -1.02 15.49 -4.85
C LYS A 42 -0.11 16.50 -5.56
N ARG A 43 1.12 16.14 -5.87
CA ARG A 43 2.12 17.02 -6.51
C ARG A 43 2.30 16.74 -8.00
N ALA A 44 1.57 15.78 -8.56
CA ALA A 44 1.78 15.27 -9.90
C ALA A 44 1.81 16.39 -10.98
N GLY A 45 0.86 17.34 -10.90
CA GLY A 45 0.81 18.46 -11.84
C GLY A 45 2.00 19.41 -11.74
N ILE A 46 2.53 19.63 -10.54
CA ILE A 46 3.70 20.52 -10.32
C ILE A 46 4.99 19.80 -10.68
N SER A 47 5.06 18.49 -10.44
CA SER A 47 6.26 17.67 -10.64
C SER A 47 6.36 17.07 -12.05
N ASN A 48 5.47 17.45 -12.96
CA ASN A 48 5.42 16.94 -14.35
C ASN A 48 5.30 15.40 -14.43
N LEU A 49 4.57 14.80 -13.49
CA LEU A 49 4.36 13.35 -13.37
C LEU A 49 3.10 12.87 -14.10
N TYR A 50 2.35 13.78 -14.75
CA TYR A 50 1.24 13.41 -15.62
C TYR A 50 1.75 12.92 -16.98
N GLY A 51 0.94 12.09 -17.63
CA GLY A 51 1.19 11.57 -18.96
C GLY A 51 1.89 10.21 -18.97
N LEU A 52 1.92 9.61 -20.15
CA LEU A 52 2.46 8.28 -20.41
C LEU A 52 3.98 8.24 -20.21
N ALA A 53 4.46 7.12 -19.69
CA ALA A 53 5.89 6.84 -19.57
C ALA A 53 6.48 6.25 -20.86
N GLY A 54 5.63 5.73 -21.76
CA GLY A 54 6.05 5.05 -22.98
C GLY A 54 6.32 3.55 -22.80
N GLU A 55 5.91 3.02 -21.66
CA GLU A 55 5.99 1.59 -21.33
C GLU A 55 4.59 1.01 -21.14
N VAL A 56 4.46 -0.33 -21.15
CA VAL A 56 3.21 -1.06 -20.97
C VAL A 56 3.36 -1.94 -19.73
N ASN A 57 2.31 -2.03 -18.91
CA ASN A 57 2.31 -2.87 -17.72
C ASN A 57 2.03 -4.36 -18.06
N ALA A 58 2.04 -5.23 -17.04
CA ALA A 58 1.82 -6.67 -17.19
C ALA A 58 0.44 -7.03 -17.77
N THR A 59 -0.55 -6.15 -17.61
CA THR A 59 -1.91 -6.32 -18.18
C THR A 59 -2.03 -5.79 -19.62
N GLY A 60 -1.01 -5.09 -20.13
CA GLY A 60 -0.98 -4.54 -21.48
C GLY A 60 -1.48 -3.11 -21.60
N ASP A 61 -1.69 -2.42 -20.47
CA ASP A 61 -2.10 -1.03 -20.43
C ASP A 61 -0.88 -0.08 -20.47
N ASP A 62 -1.06 1.10 -21.07
CA ASP A 62 -0.02 2.12 -21.12
C ASP A 62 0.28 2.66 -19.72
N GLN A 63 1.53 2.47 -19.26
CA GLN A 63 1.98 2.96 -17.96
C GLN A 63 2.12 4.48 -17.93
N LYS A 64 1.68 5.10 -16.85
CA LYS A 64 1.94 6.49 -16.56
C LYS A 64 3.18 6.63 -15.67
N LYS A 65 3.79 7.81 -15.67
CA LYS A 65 4.97 8.10 -14.83
C LYS A 65 4.69 7.90 -13.34
N LEU A 66 3.44 8.12 -12.91
CA LEU A 66 3.02 7.90 -11.53
C LEU A 66 2.92 6.42 -11.18
N ASP A 67 2.55 5.56 -12.13
CA ASP A 67 2.49 4.12 -11.93
C ASP A 67 3.87 3.57 -11.61
N ILE A 68 4.86 3.92 -12.44
CA ILE A 68 6.27 3.53 -12.24
C ILE A 68 6.77 4.04 -10.87
N LEU A 69 6.57 5.31 -10.56
CA LEU A 69 7.01 5.88 -9.30
C LEU A 69 6.33 5.21 -8.09
N SER A 70 5.03 4.94 -8.19
CA SER A 70 4.26 4.29 -7.12
C SER A 70 4.71 2.85 -6.91
N ASN A 71 4.98 2.13 -8.01
CA ASN A 71 5.54 0.80 -7.98
C ASN A 71 6.92 0.77 -7.31
N ASP A 72 7.82 1.65 -7.69
CA ASP A 72 9.14 1.76 -7.10
C ASP A 72 9.08 2.04 -5.60
N ILE A 73 8.23 2.97 -5.17
CA ILE A 73 8.01 3.28 -3.75
C ILE A 73 7.56 2.03 -2.99
N MET A 74 6.55 1.31 -3.51
CA MET A 74 5.99 0.14 -2.84
C MET A 74 6.99 -1.01 -2.79
N VAL A 75 7.58 -1.37 -3.92
CA VAL A 75 8.57 -2.46 -4.04
C VAL A 75 9.76 -2.19 -3.10
N ASN A 76 10.32 -0.98 -3.11
CA ASN A 76 11.45 -0.63 -2.27
C ASN A 76 11.10 -0.72 -0.78
N ALA A 77 9.95 -0.19 -0.36
CA ALA A 77 9.55 -0.22 1.04
C ALA A 77 9.31 -1.66 1.53
N LEU A 78 8.68 -2.50 0.70
CA LEU A 78 8.40 -3.89 1.04
C LEU A 78 9.66 -4.75 1.06
N LYS A 79 10.58 -4.59 0.10
CA LYS A 79 11.90 -5.26 0.11
C LYS A 79 12.69 -4.92 1.37
N ASN A 80 12.72 -3.65 1.74
CA ASN A 80 13.47 -3.18 2.91
C ASN A 80 12.75 -3.44 4.25
N SER A 81 11.52 -3.94 4.23
CA SER A 81 10.83 -4.35 5.47
C SER A 81 11.48 -5.56 6.14
N GLY A 82 12.22 -6.39 5.38
CA GLY A 82 12.87 -7.63 5.85
C GLY A 82 11.90 -8.76 6.17
N VAL A 83 10.60 -8.59 5.97
CA VAL A 83 9.58 -9.60 6.32
C VAL A 83 8.84 -10.18 5.10
N CYS A 84 9.15 -9.69 3.90
CA CYS A 84 8.58 -10.18 2.64
C CYS A 84 9.53 -11.16 1.95
N SER A 85 8.98 -12.22 1.37
CA SER A 85 9.70 -13.16 0.51
C SER A 85 9.47 -12.89 -0.97
N VAL A 86 8.22 -12.70 -1.36
CA VAL A 86 7.79 -12.51 -2.75
C VAL A 86 6.81 -11.34 -2.82
N LEU A 87 6.97 -10.51 -3.84
CA LEU A 87 6.06 -9.43 -4.17
C LEU A 87 5.50 -9.67 -5.57
N VAL A 88 4.21 -9.42 -5.74
CA VAL A 88 3.50 -9.46 -7.02
C VAL A 88 2.86 -8.11 -7.24
N SER A 89 3.39 -7.35 -8.18
CA SER A 89 2.84 -6.07 -8.58
C SER A 89 2.11 -6.20 -9.90
N GLU A 90 1.01 -5.49 -10.06
CA GLU A 90 0.30 -5.36 -11.34
C GLU A 90 1.22 -4.77 -12.42
N GLU A 91 2.15 -3.89 -12.03
CA GLU A 91 3.08 -3.19 -12.91
C GLU A 91 4.28 -4.05 -13.37
N ASN A 92 4.46 -5.26 -12.82
CA ASN A 92 5.59 -6.13 -13.14
C ASN A 92 5.12 -7.42 -13.81
N GLU A 93 5.74 -7.80 -14.94
CA GLU A 93 5.46 -9.07 -15.62
C GLU A 93 5.83 -10.29 -14.76
N GLU A 94 6.89 -10.17 -13.99
CA GLU A 94 7.41 -11.25 -13.13
C GLU A 94 7.30 -10.91 -11.66
N VAL A 95 7.26 -11.95 -10.83
CA VAL A 95 7.30 -11.78 -9.38
C VAL A 95 8.64 -11.17 -8.96
N VAL A 96 8.58 -10.30 -7.99
CA VAL A 96 9.77 -9.65 -7.41
C VAL A 96 10.20 -10.42 -6.18
N LEU A 97 11.38 -11.03 -6.25
CA LEU A 97 11.98 -11.74 -5.11
C LEU A 97 12.66 -10.73 -4.17
N CYS A 98 12.40 -10.86 -2.88
CA CYS A 98 13.07 -10.03 -1.87
C CYS A 98 14.49 -10.54 -1.59
N PRO A 99 15.44 -9.66 -1.19
CA PRO A 99 16.83 -10.06 -0.93
C PRO A 99 16.95 -11.20 0.07
N ASP A 100 16.17 -11.14 1.14
CA ASP A 100 16.19 -12.11 2.23
C ASP A 100 15.03 -13.12 2.14
N LYS A 101 14.56 -13.43 0.92
CA LYS A 101 13.38 -14.28 0.67
C LYS A 101 13.37 -15.63 1.39
N ASP A 102 14.55 -16.19 1.69
CA ASP A 102 14.71 -17.48 2.34
C ASP A 102 14.97 -17.36 3.86
N SER A 103 15.06 -16.14 4.37
CA SER A 103 15.16 -15.88 5.81
C SER A 103 13.91 -16.38 6.55
N PRO A 104 14.06 -16.88 7.80
CA PRO A 104 12.93 -17.21 8.67
C PRO A 104 12.01 -16.02 8.96
N ASP A 105 12.51 -14.80 8.81
CA ASP A 105 11.74 -13.57 9.01
C ASP A 105 10.96 -13.16 7.77
N ALA A 106 11.31 -13.63 6.58
CA ALA A 106 10.60 -13.39 5.32
C ALA A 106 9.33 -14.26 5.22
N LYS A 107 8.31 -13.91 6.02
CA LYS A 107 7.11 -14.71 6.27
C LYS A 107 5.95 -14.41 5.34
N TYR A 108 6.03 -13.33 4.55
CA TYR A 108 4.88 -12.82 3.81
C TYR A 108 5.13 -12.73 2.31
N VAL A 109 4.05 -12.94 1.58
CA VAL A 109 3.91 -12.66 0.15
C VAL A 109 2.87 -11.56 0.02
N VAL A 110 3.17 -10.52 -0.76
CA VAL A 110 2.27 -9.39 -0.96
C VAL A 110 1.96 -9.24 -2.44
N ALA A 111 0.67 -9.30 -2.78
CA ALA A 111 0.15 -8.96 -4.10
C ALA A 111 -0.48 -7.57 -4.02
N PHE A 112 -0.20 -6.68 -4.99
CA PHE A 112 -0.69 -5.31 -4.97
C PHE A 112 -0.77 -4.68 -6.35
N ASP A 113 -1.68 -3.72 -6.47
CA ASP A 113 -1.66 -2.68 -7.48
C ASP A 113 -1.24 -1.38 -6.77
N PRO A 114 -0.10 -0.80 -7.16
CA PRO A 114 0.43 0.39 -6.47
C PRO A 114 -0.40 1.65 -6.71
N LEU A 115 -1.09 1.75 -7.85
CA LEU A 115 -1.90 2.93 -8.21
C LEU A 115 -3.10 2.58 -9.09
N ASP A 116 -4.06 1.85 -8.54
CA ASP A 116 -5.32 1.50 -9.21
C ASP A 116 -6.09 2.74 -9.65
N GLY A 117 -6.60 2.68 -10.88
CA GLY A 117 -7.35 3.77 -11.50
C GLY A 117 -6.48 4.90 -12.07
N SER A 118 -5.19 4.70 -12.28
CA SER A 118 -4.25 5.70 -12.78
C SER A 118 -4.66 6.32 -14.12
N SER A 119 -5.39 5.59 -14.97
CA SER A 119 -5.96 6.09 -16.22
C SER A 119 -6.85 7.33 -16.04
N ASN A 120 -7.45 7.50 -14.87
CA ASN A 120 -8.38 8.57 -14.55
C ASN A 120 -7.72 9.74 -13.78
N ILE A 121 -6.42 9.69 -13.52
CA ILE A 121 -5.74 10.69 -12.68
C ILE A 121 -5.76 12.09 -13.32
N ASP A 122 -5.68 12.15 -14.63
CA ASP A 122 -5.70 13.42 -15.38
C ASP A 122 -7.07 14.12 -15.31
N CYS A 123 -8.12 13.35 -15.01
CA CYS A 123 -9.48 13.86 -14.79
C CYS A 123 -9.76 14.20 -13.32
N ASN A 124 -8.75 14.10 -12.46
CA ASN A 124 -8.86 14.37 -11.02
C ASN A 124 -9.86 13.45 -10.30
N VAL A 125 -10.06 12.24 -10.82
CA VAL A 125 -10.84 11.17 -10.17
C VAL A 125 -9.96 10.51 -9.10
N SER A 126 -10.57 10.05 -8.02
CA SER A 126 -9.87 9.35 -6.95
C SER A 126 -9.20 8.09 -7.47
N VAL A 127 -7.97 7.87 -7.03
CA VAL A 127 -7.16 6.69 -7.32
C VAL A 127 -6.76 6.02 -6.00
N GLY A 128 -6.18 4.83 -6.05
CA GLY A 128 -5.84 4.12 -4.82
C GLY A 128 -4.73 3.11 -4.98
N THR A 129 -4.29 2.57 -3.86
CA THR A 129 -3.45 1.37 -3.79
C THR A 129 -4.30 0.23 -3.26
N ILE A 130 -4.20 -0.96 -3.85
CA ILE A 130 -4.88 -2.18 -3.38
C ILE A 130 -3.84 -3.23 -3.05
N PHE A 131 -4.03 -4.01 -1.98
CA PHE A 131 -3.09 -5.06 -1.62
C PHE A 131 -3.76 -6.24 -0.90
N GLY A 132 -3.15 -7.43 -1.07
CA GLY A 132 -3.45 -8.65 -0.35
C GLY A 132 -2.18 -9.28 0.21
N VAL A 133 -2.27 -9.84 1.40
CA VAL A 133 -1.14 -10.44 2.12
C VAL A 133 -1.41 -11.91 2.37
N TYR A 134 -0.46 -12.75 1.99
CA TYR A 134 -0.44 -14.18 2.29
C TYR A 134 0.74 -14.52 3.20
N LYS A 135 0.62 -15.61 3.95
CA LYS A 135 1.81 -16.21 4.57
C LYS A 135 2.59 -17.00 3.51
N LYS A 136 3.91 -16.95 3.57
CA LYS A 136 4.77 -17.83 2.78
C LYS A 136 4.43 -19.31 3.06
N LEU A 137 4.48 -20.15 2.04
CA LEU A 137 4.22 -21.58 2.19
C LEU A 137 5.35 -22.25 3.01
N GLU A 138 4.98 -22.98 4.05
CA GLU A 138 5.95 -23.77 4.84
C GLU A 138 6.36 -25.04 4.07
N GLY A 139 7.66 -25.36 4.08
CA GLY A 139 8.19 -26.57 3.43
C GLY A 139 8.18 -26.54 1.91
N GLY A 140 7.84 -25.43 1.28
CA GLY A 140 7.63 -25.30 -0.15
C GLY A 140 8.87 -25.21 -1.04
N GLY A 141 10.08 -25.29 -0.49
CA GLY A 141 11.32 -25.07 -1.24
C GLY A 141 11.60 -23.58 -1.45
N GLU A 142 12.24 -23.23 -2.57
CA GLU A 142 12.56 -21.84 -2.91
C GLU A 142 11.32 -20.98 -3.08
N ALA A 143 11.33 -19.78 -2.49
CA ALA A 143 10.26 -18.79 -2.66
C ALA A 143 10.10 -18.39 -4.13
N GLY A 144 8.87 -18.28 -4.60
CA GLY A 144 8.62 -17.98 -6.00
C GLY A 144 7.13 -17.81 -6.32
N THR A 145 6.81 -17.88 -7.62
CA THR A 145 5.47 -17.65 -8.16
C THR A 145 4.38 -18.51 -7.50
N LYS A 146 4.68 -19.73 -7.12
CA LYS A 146 3.72 -20.65 -6.45
C LYS A 146 3.24 -20.13 -5.10
N ASP A 147 4.04 -19.31 -4.41
CA ASP A 147 3.65 -18.71 -3.14
C ASP A 147 2.55 -17.64 -3.32
N ALA A 148 2.47 -17.07 -4.52
CA ALA A 148 1.49 -16.04 -4.88
C ALA A 148 0.24 -16.61 -5.60
N LEU A 149 0.39 -17.71 -6.37
CA LEU A 149 -0.71 -18.33 -7.11
C LEU A 149 -1.59 -19.20 -6.19
N ARG A 150 -2.37 -18.53 -5.34
CA ARG A 150 -3.22 -19.15 -4.32
C ARG A 150 -4.62 -18.58 -4.34
N SER A 151 -5.53 -19.26 -3.66
CA SER A 151 -6.89 -18.75 -3.47
C SER A 151 -6.89 -17.44 -2.67
N GLY A 152 -7.77 -16.51 -3.02
CA GLY A 152 -8.03 -15.32 -2.21
C GLY A 152 -8.47 -15.64 -0.77
N ASP A 153 -9.06 -16.82 -0.55
CA ASP A 153 -9.44 -17.30 0.78
C ASP A 153 -8.22 -17.55 1.69
N ASP A 154 -7.02 -17.68 1.13
CA ASP A 154 -5.79 -17.87 1.90
C ASP A 154 -5.17 -16.55 2.38
N MET A 155 -5.67 -15.40 1.93
CA MET A 155 -5.22 -14.11 2.42
C MET A 155 -5.42 -14.00 3.93
N ILE A 156 -4.41 -13.52 4.63
CA ILE A 156 -4.47 -13.25 6.06
C ILE A 156 -4.87 -11.80 6.36
N CYS A 157 -4.58 -10.92 5.42
CA CYS A 157 -4.91 -9.51 5.48
C CYS A 157 -5.12 -9.00 4.06
N ALA A 158 -6.03 -8.07 3.88
CA ALA A 158 -6.20 -7.32 2.65
C ALA A 158 -6.53 -5.86 3.00
N GLY A 159 -6.32 -4.96 2.04
CA GLY A 159 -6.65 -3.57 2.26
C GLY A 159 -6.50 -2.73 1.00
N TYR A 160 -6.89 -1.48 1.14
CA TYR A 160 -6.68 -0.47 0.11
C TYR A 160 -6.46 0.91 0.75
N CYS A 161 -5.83 1.78 0.00
CA CYS A 161 -5.66 3.17 0.37
C CYS A 161 -6.24 4.06 -0.74
N VAL A 162 -7.22 4.90 -0.41
CA VAL A 162 -7.81 5.85 -1.37
C VAL A 162 -7.09 7.19 -1.27
N TYR A 163 -6.73 7.74 -2.44
CA TYR A 163 -6.11 9.05 -2.60
C TYR A 163 -7.12 10.02 -3.24
N SER A 164 -7.72 10.87 -2.41
CA SER A 164 -8.74 11.83 -2.82
C SER A 164 -8.61 13.12 -1.99
N SER A 165 -9.71 13.77 -1.66
CA SER A 165 -9.77 14.89 -0.72
C SER A 165 -9.28 14.51 0.69
N ALA A 166 -9.37 13.23 1.04
CA ALA A 166 -8.74 12.61 2.19
C ALA A 166 -7.89 11.42 1.74
N VAL A 167 -6.95 10.99 2.58
CA VAL A 167 -6.20 9.74 2.41
C VAL A 167 -6.72 8.77 3.45
N GLU A 168 -7.33 7.67 2.99
CA GLU A 168 -7.97 6.70 3.87
C GLU A 168 -7.38 5.31 3.61
N LEU A 169 -6.80 4.70 4.65
CA LEU A 169 -6.32 3.32 4.62
C LEU A 169 -7.38 2.43 5.27
N VAL A 170 -7.86 1.46 4.52
CA VAL A 170 -8.84 0.45 4.97
C VAL A 170 -8.17 -0.90 5.04
N LEU A 171 -8.33 -1.61 6.15
CA LEU A 171 -7.71 -2.91 6.40
C LEU A 171 -8.78 -3.92 6.85
N THR A 172 -8.60 -5.17 6.44
CA THR A 172 -9.33 -6.32 6.96
C THR A 172 -8.35 -7.45 7.26
N PHE A 173 -8.62 -8.19 8.33
CA PHE A 173 -7.88 -9.39 8.70
C PHE A 173 -8.79 -10.61 8.59
N LYS A 174 -8.24 -11.76 8.23
CA LYS A 174 -8.98 -13.01 8.19
C LYS A 174 -9.64 -13.29 9.55
N GLY A 175 -10.95 -13.45 9.55
CA GLY A 175 -11.74 -13.66 10.76
C GLY A 175 -12.07 -12.41 11.58
N ALA A 176 -11.68 -11.22 11.12
CA ALA A 176 -12.02 -9.93 11.73
C ALA A 176 -12.85 -9.07 10.76
N GLY A 177 -13.63 -8.14 11.31
CA GLY A 177 -14.36 -7.17 10.49
C GLY A 177 -13.43 -6.15 9.82
N VAL A 178 -14.00 -5.37 8.89
CA VAL A 178 -13.28 -4.28 8.19
C VAL A 178 -12.92 -3.17 9.16
N GLN A 179 -11.68 -2.69 9.10
CA GLN A 179 -11.17 -1.56 9.87
C GLN A 179 -10.79 -0.40 8.95
N VAL A 180 -11.29 0.78 9.24
CA VAL A 180 -11.00 2.00 8.47
C VAL A 180 -10.14 2.94 9.31
N ARG A 181 -9.02 3.38 8.75
CA ARG A 181 -8.19 4.42 9.35
C ARG A 181 -8.16 5.64 8.44
N ARG A 182 -8.51 6.79 9.00
CA ARG A 182 -8.43 8.09 8.33
C ARG A 182 -7.20 8.86 8.80
N GLU A 183 -6.43 9.41 7.89
CA GLU A 183 -5.41 10.39 8.25
C GLU A 183 -6.08 11.71 8.67
N PRO A 184 -5.65 12.32 9.79
CA PRO A 184 -6.18 13.63 10.17
C PRO A 184 -5.81 14.68 9.12
N ARG A 185 -6.77 15.52 8.73
CA ARG A 185 -6.53 16.67 7.85
C ARG A 185 -5.38 17.51 8.38
N ALA A 186 -4.46 17.90 7.51
CA ALA A 186 -3.34 18.75 7.88
C ALA A 186 -3.85 20.08 8.48
N LYS A 187 -3.28 20.52 9.60
CA LYS A 187 -3.67 21.73 10.36
C LYS A 187 -3.59 23.07 9.58
N SER A 188 -3.23 23.03 8.28
CA SER A 188 -3.18 24.21 7.41
C SER A 188 -4.56 24.85 7.13
N GLU A 189 -5.65 24.08 7.20
CA GLU A 189 -6.99 24.62 6.98
C GLU A 189 -7.57 25.32 8.21
N GLU A 190 -7.24 24.87 9.41
CA GLU A 190 -7.66 25.53 10.66
C GLU A 190 -7.05 26.94 10.84
N ARG A 191 -5.84 27.15 10.32
CA ARG A 191 -5.20 28.47 10.33
C ARG A 191 -5.82 29.45 9.32
N ARG A 192 -6.31 28.94 8.18
CA ARG A 192 -7.00 29.77 7.17
C ARG A 192 -8.40 30.18 7.65
N ALA A 193 -9.15 29.28 8.28
CA ALA A 193 -10.46 29.60 8.81
C ALA A 193 -10.37 30.68 9.91
N LYS A 194 -9.41 30.57 10.85
CA LYS A 194 -9.19 31.56 11.90
C LYS A 194 -8.61 32.90 11.42
N SER A 195 -8.05 32.97 10.21
CA SER A 195 -7.57 34.24 9.64
C SER A 195 -8.63 35.00 8.83
N GLN A 196 -9.77 34.36 8.52
CA GLN A 196 -10.91 34.98 7.84
C GLN A 196 -11.99 35.48 8.81
N GLU A 197 -11.91 35.13 10.09
CA GLU A 197 -12.80 35.61 11.15
C GLU A 197 -12.24 36.81 11.95
N ARG A 198 -11.14 37.40 11.50
CA ARG A 198 -10.55 38.65 12.01
C ARG A 198 -10.54 39.71 10.92
#